data_008340fe2203f80687bb59b7f98006d8
#
_entry.id   008340fe2203f80687bb59b7f98006d8
#
_cell.length_a   1.000
_cell.length_b   1.000
_cell.length_c   1.000
_cell.angle_alpha   90.00
_cell.angle_beta   90.00
_cell.angle_gamma   90.00
#
_symmetry.space_group_name_H-M   'P 1'
#
loop_
_entity.id
_entity.type
_entity.pdbx_description
1 polymer ?
#
loop_
_entity_poly.entity_id
_entity_poly.type
_entity_poly.pdbx_seq_one_letter_code
_entity_poly.pdbx_strand_id
1 'polypeptide(L)'
;FTVPQDAPPFYAEYTGDWQDYLASPAGQVWREEIIPWTKVNQNSAAVVLTDNLYSSYNFNTGAARILEGRAFTQAEYDAGALVCLVSAGFARHNGLAVGDEIAMDFYDTEINRTNISVNGMMSGTSDFYYQRLTLTPENRLDLTQTYTIVGIYTAPEFALGQYNFTADTLFVPQASVPEGERFAEPE
;
A
#
# COMPACT_ATOMS: atom_id res chain seq x y z
N PHE A 1 5.60 11.13 35.58
CA PHE A 1 5.70 12.31 34.71
C PHE A 1 4.40 13.10 34.88
N THR A 2 4.45 14.23 35.58
CA THR A 2 3.29 15.12 35.74
C THR A 2 3.39 16.16 34.62
N VAL A 3 2.45 16.14 33.69
CA VAL A 3 2.30 17.22 32.71
C VAL A 3 1.89 18.47 33.51
N PRO A 4 2.59 19.60 33.35
CA PRO A 4 2.18 20.85 34.00
C PRO A 4 0.73 21.16 33.64
N GLN A 5 -0.06 21.59 34.62
CA GLN A 5 -1.50 21.84 34.46
C GLN A 5 -1.80 22.97 33.46
N ASP A 6 -0.81 23.78 33.16
CA ASP A 6 -0.81 24.95 32.27
C ASP A 6 -0.05 24.69 30.98
N ALA A 7 0.38 23.44 30.70
CA ALA A 7 0.96 23.11 29.40
C ALA A 7 -0.08 23.37 28.31
N PRO A 8 0.31 24.05 27.22
CA PRO A 8 -0.61 24.22 26.11
C PRO A 8 -1.08 22.84 25.58
N PRO A 9 -2.31 22.72 25.12
CA PRO A 9 -2.80 21.48 24.60
C PRO A 9 -1.87 20.99 23.49
N PHE A 10 -1.66 19.68 23.41
CA PHE A 10 -0.77 19.04 22.44
C PHE A 10 -1.13 19.37 20.98
N TYR A 11 -2.38 19.75 20.78
CA TYR A 11 -2.93 20.26 19.52
C TYR A 11 -3.99 21.32 19.85
N ALA A 12 -4.08 22.31 19.00
CA ALA A 12 -5.16 23.28 19.02
C ALA A 12 -6.02 23.06 17.79
N GLU A 13 -7.35 23.06 17.97
CA GLU A 13 -8.26 23.03 16.84
C GLU A 13 -8.12 24.35 16.07
N TYR A 14 -7.85 24.22 14.75
CA TYR A 14 -7.85 25.38 13.87
C TYR A 14 -9.27 25.62 13.35
N THR A 15 -9.84 26.76 13.72
CA THR A 15 -11.21 27.15 13.36
C THR A 15 -11.28 28.14 12.19
N GLY A 16 -10.15 28.50 11.60
CA GLY A 16 -10.05 29.38 10.44
C GLY A 16 -10.24 28.67 9.09
N ASP A 17 -10.08 29.41 8.02
CA ASP A 17 -10.10 28.86 6.68
C ASP A 17 -8.88 27.97 6.44
N TRP A 18 -9.11 26.77 5.90
CA TRP A 18 -8.05 25.78 5.66
C TRP A 18 -7.02 26.25 4.63
N GLN A 19 -7.43 26.99 3.62
CA GLN A 19 -6.52 27.51 2.60
C GLN A 19 -5.60 28.60 3.18
N ASP A 20 -6.14 29.45 4.05
CA ASP A 20 -5.35 30.44 4.76
C ASP A 20 -4.34 29.78 5.71
N TYR A 21 -4.75 28.72 6.39
CA TYR A 21 -3.82 27.91 7.21
C TYR A 21 -2.70 27.32 6.34
N LEU A 22 -3.03 26.68 5.23
CA LEU A 22 -2.03 26.12 4.34
C LEU A 22 -1.07 27.19 3.77
N ALA A 23 -1.55 28.39 3.50
CA ALA A 23 -0.71 29.50 3.04
C ALA A 23 0.21 30.07 4.14
N SER A 24 -0.12 29.85 5.41
CA SER A 24 0.65 30.34 6.55
C SER A 24 1.95 29.55 6.78
N PRO A 25 2.92 30.08 7.55
CA PRO A 25 4.09 29.32 7.98
C PRO A 25 3.74 28.05 8.77
N ALA A 26 2.66 28.05 9.54
CA ALA A 26 2.22 26.89 10.32
C ALA A 26 1.70 25.75 9.42
N GLY A 27 1.21 26.07 8.22
CA GLY A 27 0.74 25.10 7.24
C GLY A 27 1.83 24.50 6.35
N GLN A 28 3.09 24.91 6.52
CA GLN A 28 4.20 24.47 5.65
C GLN A 28 4.33 22.96 5.58
N VAL A 29 4.37 22.28 6.73
CA VAL A 29 4.51 20.81 6.79
C VAL A 29 3.36 20.10 6.07
N TRP A 30 2.14 20.64 6.21
CA TRP A 30 0.99 20.08 5.49
C TRP A 30 1.12 20.23 3.98
N ARG A 31 1.51 21.41 3.52
CA ARG A 31 1.63 21.73 2.11
C ARG A 31 2.79 20.98 1.43
N GLU A 32 3.92 20.88 2.11
CA GLU A 32 5.16 20.37 1.52
C GLU A 32 5.37 18.87 1.75
N GLU A 33 4.79 18.30 2.81
CA GLU A 33 5.00 16.91 3.16
C GLU A 33 3.70 16.10 3.21
N ILE A 34 2.72 16.49 4.04
CA ILE A 34 1.57 15.63 4.34
C ILE A 34 0.63 15.49 3.15
N ILE A 35 0.27 16.60 2.49
CA ILE A 35 -0.65 16.56 1.34
C ILE A 35 -0.03 15.81 0.15
N PRO A 36 1.22 16.06 -0.26
CA PRO A 36 1.86 15.26 -1.32
C PRO A 36 1.95 13.79 -0.97
N TRP A 37 2.35 13.47 0.28
CA TRP A 37 2.41 12.10 0.76
C TRP A 37 1.03 11.40 0.75
N THR A 38 -0.01 12.09 1.20
CA THR A 38 -1.38 11.55 1.18
C THR A 38 -1.83 11.25 -0.25
N LYS A 39 -1.53 12.14 -1.20
CA LYS A 39 -1.86 11.92 -2.62
C LYS A 39 -1.15 10.70 -3.20
N VAL A 40 0.12 10.52 -2.87
CA VAL A 40 0.89 9.33 -3.29
C VAL A 40 0.22 8.07 -2.73
N ASN A 41 -0.06 8.03 -1.42
CA ASN A 41 -0.67 6.85 -0.80
C ASN A 41 -2.07 6.53 -1.33
N GLN A 42 -2.86 7.54 -1.68
CA GLN A 42 -4.19 7.34 -2.27
C GLN A 42 -4.15 6.73 -3.68
N ASN A 43 -3.03 6.87 -4.39
CA ASN A 43 -2.87 6.41 -5.76
C ASN A 43 -1.84 5.28 -5.88
N SER A 44 -1.44 4.68 -4.78
CA SER A 44 -0.50 3.55 -4.76
C SER A 44 -1.15 2.32 -4.13
N ALA A 45 -0.72 1.16 -4.59
CA ALA A 45 -1.14 -0.13 -4.08
C ALA A 45 0.05 -1.07 -3.99
N ALA A 46 0.03 -1.99 -3.02
CA ALA A 46 1.03 -3.03 -2.93
C ALA A 46 0.78 -4.07 -4.03
N VAL A 47 1.81 -4.44 -4.78
CA VAL A 47 1.74 -5.50 -5.78
C VAL A 47 2.57 -6.69 -5.32
N VAL A 48 1.97 -7.86 -5.24
CA VAL A 48 2.62 -9.13 -4.92
C VAL A 48 2.80 -9.94 -6.20
N LEU A 49 4.06 -10.17 -6.55
CA LEU A 49 4.42 -11.06 -7.64
C LEU A 49 4.33 -12.50 -7.13
N THR A 50 3.62 -13.37 -7.83
CA THR A 50 3.46 -14.77 -7.40
C THR A 50 3.46 -15.74 -8.59
N ASP A 51 4.05 -16.90 -8.39
CA ASP A 51 3.98 -18.06 -9.27
C ASP A 51 2.95 -19.10 -8.76
N ASN A 52 2.49 -18.92 -7.50
CA ASN A 52 1.48 -19.75 -6.89
C ASN A 52 0.73 -18.97 -5.80
N LEU A 53 -0.49 -18.55 -6.11
CA LEU A 53 -1.33 -17.79 -5.17
C LEU A 53 -1.49 -18.50 -3.80
N TYR A 54 -1.56 -19.83 -3.80
CA TYR A 54 -1.76 -20.63 -2.61
C TYR A 54 -0.48 -20.86 -1.79
N SER A 55 0.68 -20.37 -2.22
CA SER A 55 1.87 -20.25 -1.37
C SER A 55 1.69 -19.16 -0.32
N SER A 56 0.82 -18.19 -0.55
CA SER A 56 0.45 -17.18 0.43
C SER A 56 -0.35 -17.81 1.59
N TYR A 57 0.05 -17.50 2.82
CA TYR A 57 -0.57 -18.03 4.05
C TYR A 57 -2.09 -17.85 4.06
N ASN A 58 -2.59 -16.68 3.72
CA ASN A 58 -4.02 -16.38 3.79
C ASN A 58 -4.85 -17.15 2.75
N PHE A 59 -4.34 -17.38 1.55
CA PHE A 59 -5.00 -18.23 0.56
C PHE A 59 -4.87 -19.71 0.90
N ASN A 60 -3.71 -20.14 1.42
CA ASN A 60 -3.49 -21.51 1.84
C ASN A 60 -4.44 -21.94 2.97
N THR A 61 -4.64 -21.08 3.94
CA THR A 61 -5.51 -21.35 5.11
C THR A 61 -7.00 -21.10 4.82
N GLY A 62 -7.34 -20.53 3.67
CA GLY A 62 -8.71 -20.15 3.32
C GLY A 62 -9.19 -18.85 4.01
N ALA A 63 -8.30 -18.13 4.69
CA ALA A 63 -8.59 -16.82 5.25
C ALA A 63 -8.87 -15.79 4.14
N ALA A 64 -8.13 -15.88 3.03
CA ALA A 64 -8.46 -15.20 1.78
C ALA A 64 -9.07 -16.19 0.78
N ARG A 65 -10.03 -15.73 -0.01
CA ARG A 65 -10.69 -16.56 -1.04
C ARG A 65 -11.18 -15.70 -2.19
N ILE A 66 -11.26 -16.29 -3.37
CA ILE A 66 -11.87 -15.65 -4.54
C ILE A 66 -13.38 -15.52 -4.28
N LEU A 67 -13.92 -14.31 -4.43
CA LEU A 67 -15.35 -14.01 -4.33
C LEU A 67 -16.02 -13.98 -5.70
N GLU A 68 -15.33 -13.36 -6.68
CA GLU A 68 -15.84 -13.22 -8.04
C GLU A 68 -14.73 -13.56 -9.02
N GLY A 69 -15.11 -14.05 -10.19
CA GLY A 69 -14.13 -14.48 -11.19
C GLY A 69 -13.40 -15.75 -10.79
N ARG A 70 -12.07 -15.77 -10.94
CA ARG A 70 -11.23 -16.97 -10.71
C ARG A 70 -9.83 -16.60 -10.24
N ALA A 71 -9.11 -17.58 -9.71
CA ALA A 71 -7.66 -17.50 -9.53
C ALA A 71 -6.93 -17.58 -10.87
N PHE A 72 -5.62 -17.35 -10.85
CA PHE A 72 -4.76 -17.56 -12.02
C PHE A 72 -4.72 -19.04 -12.42
N THR A 73 -4.64 -19.28 -13.72
CA THR A 73 -4.36 -20.60 -14.28
C THR A 73 -2.84 -20.83 -14.37
N GLN A 74 -2.42 -22.10 -14.44
CA GLN A 74 -1.00 -22.41 -14.62
C GLN A 74 -0.44 -21.79 -15.92
N ALA A 75 -1.21 -21.81 -16.99
CA ALA A 75 -0.79 -21.20 -18.26
C ALA A 75 -0.56 -19.68 -18.15
N GLU A 76 -1.32 -18.99 -17.29
CA GLU A 76 -1.11 -17.55 -17.05
C GLU A 76 0.15 -17.27 -16.23
N TYR A 77 0.46 -18.12 -15.26
CA TYR A 77 1.73 -18.04 -14.54
C TYR A 77 2.91 -18.28 -15.49
N ASP A 78 2.86 -19.35 -16.27
CA ASP A 78 3.95 -19.75 -17.17
C ASP A 78 4.18 -18.74 -18.29
N ALA A 79 3.11 -18.12 -18.80
CA ALA A 79 3.17 -17.14 -19.87
C ALA A 79 3.48 -15.71 -19.36
N GLY A 80 3.47 -15.46 -18.05
CA GLY A 80 3.53 -14.09 -17.54
C GLY A 80 2.37 -13.23 -18.05
N ALA A 81 1.16 -13.78 -18.05
CA ALA A 81 -0.01 -13.08 -18.57
C ALA A 81 -0.29 -11.80 -17.77
N LEU A 82 -0.70 -10.74 -18.48
CA LEU A 82 -1.06 -9.45 -17.86
C LEU A 82 -2.47 -9.53 -17.25
N VAL A 83 -2.60 -10.32 -16.21
CA VAL A 83 -3.82 -10.51 -15.42
C VAL A 83 -3.56 -10.22 -13.95
N CYS A 84 -4.56 -9.73 -13.23
CA CYS A 84 -4.42 -9.43 -11.81
C CYS A 84 -5.62 -9.91 -10.97
N LEU A 85 -5.35 -10.06 -9.68
CA LEU A 85 -6.38 -10.18 -8.65
C LEU A 85 -6.38 -8.93 -7.79
N VAL A 86 -7.56 -8.44 -7.47
CA VAL A 86 -7.76 -7.28 -6.60
C VAL A 86 -8.62 -7.65 -5.41
N SER A 87 -8.45 -6.93 -4.28
CA SER A 87 -9.34 -7.15 -3.14
C SER A 87 -10.74 -6.60 -3.40
N ALA A 88 -11.73 -7.14 -2.72
CA ALA A 88 -13.11 -6.62 -2.75
C ALA A 88 -13.20 -5.16 -2.26
N GLY A 89 -12.33 -4.77 -1.31
CA GLY A 89 -12.23 -3.40 -0.84
C GLY A 89 -11.74 -2.46 -1.93
N PHE A 90 -10.64 -2.82 -2.59
CA PHE A 90 -10.06 -2.06 -3.69
C PHE A 90 -11.02 -1.93 -4.88
N ALA A 91 -11.62 -3.06 -5.30
CA ALA A 91 -12.57 -3.08 -6.40
C ALA A 91 -13.77 -2.17 -6.13
N ARG A 92 -14.40 -2.29 -4.96
CA ARG A 92 -15.52 -1.45 -4.56
C ARG A 92 -15.17 0.03 -4.49
N HIS A 93 -14.01 0.38 -3.94
CA HIS A 93 -13.58 1.78 -3.79
C HIS A 93 -13.34 2.45 -5.15
N ASN A 94 -12.82 1.69 -6.10
CA ASN A 94 -12.47 2.20 -7.43
C ASN A 94 -13.55 1.91 -8.50
N GLY A 95 -14.68 1.28 -8.13
CA GLY A 95 -15.76 0.94 -9.06
C GLY A 95 -15.37 -0.09 -10.13
N LEU A 96 -14.48 -1.03 -9.77
CA LEU A 96 -13.92 -2.03 -10.69
C LEU A 96 -14.64 -3.38 -10.57
N ALA A 97 -14.69 -4.10 -11.67
CA ALA A 97 -15.27 -5.45 -11.80
C ALA A 97 -14.30 -6.41 -12.50
N VAL A 98 -14.62 -7.70 -12.45
CA VAL A 98 -13.91 -8.72 -13.23
C VAL A 98 -14.06 -8.42 -14.73
N GLY A 99 -12.95 -8.39 -15.44
CA GLY A 99 -12.84 -8.03 -16.85
C GLY A 99 -12.40 -6.59 -17.11
N ASP A 100 -12.42 -5.73 -16.08
CA ASP A 100 -11.87 -4.36 -16.21
C ASP A 100 -10.34 -4.39 -16.27
N GLU A 101 -9.77 -3.30 -16.77
CA GLU A 101 -8.33 -3.13 -16.92
C GLU A 101 -7.79 -2.08 -15.93
N ILE A 102 -6.60 -2.32 -15.41
CA ILE A 102 -5.86 -1.41 -14.55
C ILE A 102 -4.47 -1.16 -15.16
N ALA A 103 -4.19 0.10 -15.50
CA ALA A 103 -2.84 0.50 -15.86
C ALA A 103 -2.02 0.76 -14.59
N MET A 104 -0.84 0.16 -14.49
CA MET A 104 0.06 0.27 -13.35
C MET A 104 1.43 0.75 -13.79
N ASP A 105 1.94 1.76 -13.08
CA ASP A 105 3.35 2.11 -13.08
C ASP A 105 4.01 1.44 -11.89
N PHE A 106 5.16 0.84 -12.09
CA PHE A 106 5.88 0.14 -11.03
C PHE A 106 6.97 1.04 -10.44
N TYR A 107 7.20 0.88 -9.15
CA TYR A 107 8.21 1.62 -8.40
C TYR A 107 9.05 0.65 -7.58
N ASP A 108 10.36 0.85 -7.60
CA ASP A 108 11.25 0.22 -6.63
C ASP A 108 11.13 0.99 -5.31
N THR A 109 10.42 0.38 -4.39
CA THR A 109 10.22 0.97 -3.07
C THR A 109 11.22 0.39 -2.09
N GLU A 110 12.36 1.07 -1.92
CA GLU A 110 13.10 0.88 -0.69
C GLU A 110 12.19 1.26 0.48
N ILE A 111 11.86 0.27 1.30
CA ILE A 111 11.13 0.51 2.53
C ILE A 111 12.09 1.22 3.47
N ASN A 112 12.17 2.54 3.36
CA ASN A 112 12.86 3.36 4.33
C ASN A 112 12.12 3.26 5.66
N ARG A 113 12.56 2.35 6.51
CA ARG A 113 12.13 2.25 7.91
C ARG A 113 12.73 3.43 8.66
N THR A 114 12.12 4.59 8.50
CA THR A 114 12.48 5.75 9.32
C THR A 114 11.93 5.47 10.71
N ASN A 115 12.78 5.13 11.65
CA ASN A 115 12.46 5.06 13.06
C ASN A 115 12.12 6.48 13.53
N ILE A 116 10.86 6.82 13.59
CA ILE A 116 10.43 8.00 14.33
C ILE A 116 10.29 7.53 15.77
N SER A 117 11.34 7.69 16.54
CA SER A 117 11.26 7.62 17.99
C SER A 117 10.42 8.79 18.47
N VAL A 118 9.17 8.57 18.77
CA VAL A 118 8.35 9.52 19.53
C VAL A 118 8.80 9.41 20.99
N ASN A 119 9.97 9.95 21.26
CA ASN A 119 10.50 10.05 22.60
C ASN A 119 9.63 11.04 23.39
N GLY A 120 8.85 10.53 24.31
CA GLY A 120 8.38 11.35 25.42
C GLY A 120 7.06 11.01 26.05
N MET A 121 6.21 10.12 25.56
CA MET A 121 4.88 10.00 26.13
C MET A 121 4.44 8.64 26.66
N MET A 122 5.21 7.60 26.50
CA MET A 122 4.95 6.35 27.22
C MET A 122 6.27 5.66 27.56
N SER A 123 6.46 5.32 28.81
CA SER A 123 7.52 4.45 29.29
C SER A 123 7.23 3.00 28.86
N GLY A 124 7.25 2.78 27.58
CA GLY A 124 7.16 1.50 26.93
C GLY A 124 7.73 1.69 25.55
N THR A 125 8.69 0.87 25.20
CA THR A 125 9.33 0.81 23.90
C THR A 125 8.34 0.42 22.82
N SER A 126 7.48 1.36 22.41
CA SER A 126 6.67 1.23 21.21
C SER A 126 7.35 2.06 20.14
N ASP A 127 8.26 1.46 19.42
CA ASP A 127 8.76 2.04 18.19
C ASP A 127 7.62 2.02 17.18
N PHE A 128 6.99 3.16 16.95
CA PHE A 128 6.08 3.33 15.83
C PHE A 128 6.92 3.41 14.55
N TYR A 129 6.92 2.33 13.79
CA TYR A 129 7.53 2.32 12.46
C TYR A 129 6.56 3.00 11.47
N TYR A 130 6.89 4.20 11.05
CA TYR A 130 6.22 4.84 9.93
C TYR A 130 6.89 4.34 8.64
N GLN A 131 6.21 3.49 7.89
CA GLN A 131 6.64 3.16 6.53
C GLN A 131 6.29 4.35 5.64
N ARG A 132 7.27 5.17 5.33
CA ARG A 132 7.13 6.21 4.33
C ARG A 132 7.47 5.60 2.97
N LEU A 133 6.45 5.30 2.18
CA LEU A 133 6.65 5.02 0.77
C LEU A 133 7.07 6.32 0.09
N THR A 134 8.29 6.38 -0.36
CA THR A 134 8.79 7.52 -1.14
C THR A 134 8.72 7.11 -2.61
N LEU A 135 7.61 7.42 -3.27
CA LEU A 135 7.49 7.28 -4.71
C LEU A 135 8.04 8.56 -5.34
N THR A 136 9.23 8.47 -5.90
CA THR A 136 9.86 9.58 -6.62
C THR A 136 10.10 9.17 -8.08
N PRO A 137 10.30 10.13 -9.00
CA PRO A 137 10.64 9.80 -10.37
C PRO A 137 11.89 8.91 -10.50
N GLU A 138 12.80 9.00 -9.53
CA GLU A 138 14.07 8.27 -9.54
C GLU A 138 13.90 6.79 -9.24
N ASN A 139 12.89 6.41 -8.46
CA ASN A 139 12.61 5.01 -8.15
C ASN A 139 11.42 4.44 -8.93
N ARG A 140 10.90 5.19 -9.92
CA ARG A 140 9.96 4.67 -10.90
C ARG A 140 10.71 3.76 -11.87
N LEU A 141 10.22 2.54 -12.00
CA LEU A 141 10.70 1.63 -13.03
C LEU A 141 10.20 2.08 -14.41
N ASP A 142 10.99 1.87 -15.45
CA ASP A 142 10.54 2.16 -16.84
C ASP A 142 9.61 1.04 -17.34
N LEU A 143 8.59 0.79 -16.54
CA LEU A 143 7.63 -0.27 -16.74
C LEU A 143 6.21 0.25 -16.45
N THR A 144 5.42 0.38 -17.50
CA THR A 144 3.98 0.62 -17.43
C THR A 144 3.27 -0.55 -18.08
N GLN A 145 2.39 -1.21 -17.36
CA GLN A 145 1.62 -2.35 -17.89
C GLN A 145 0.14 -2.22 -17.55
N THR A 146 -0.71 -2.74 -18.43
CA THR A 146 -2.15 -2.81 -18.23
C THR A 146 -2.54 -4.26 -17.94
N TYR A 147 -3.16 -4.47 -16.78
CA TYR A 147 -3.59 -5.79 -16.33
C TYR A 147 -5.10 -5.92 -16.36
N THR A 148 -5.60 -7.05 -16.82
CA THR A 148 -7.02 -7.39 -16.76
C THR A 148 -7.35 -8.05 -15.42
N ILE A 149 -8.38 -7.58 -14.72
CA ILE A 149 -8.88 -8.19 -13.49
C ILE A 149 -9.55 -9.51 -13.82
N VAL A 150 -8.96 -10.63 -13.38
CA VAL A 150 -9.55 -11.98 -13.58
C VAL A 150 -10.27 -12.50 -12.35
N GLY A 151 -10.04 -11.87 -11.21
CA GLY A 151 -10.76 -12.22 -9.98
C GLY A 151 -10.68 -11.17 -8.90
N ILE A 152 -11.71 -11.17 -8.07
CA ILE A 152 -11.82 -10.32 -6.88
C ILE A 152 -11.78 -11.24 -5.65
N TYR A 153 -10.88 -10.94 -4.72
CA TYR A 153 -10.72 -11.75 -3.52
C TYR A 153 -11.14 -11.00 -2.24
N THR A 154 -11.51 -11.75 -1.21
CA THR A 154 -11.66 -11.21 0.14
C THR A 154 -10.37 -11.41 0.92
N ALA A 155 -9.99 -10.39 1.70
CA ALA A 155 -8.98 -10.48 2.73
C ALA A 155 -9.65 -10.37 4.10
N PRO A 156 -9.11 -11.03 5.15
CA PRO A 156 -9.64 -10.87 6.50
C PRO A 156 -9.45 -9.42 6.98
N GLU A 157 -10.52 -8.81 7.50
CA GLU A 157 -10.51 -7.43 8.01
C GLU A 157 -9.58 -7.26 9.22
N PHE A 158 -9.31 -8.33 9.95
CA PHE A 158 -8.53 -8.35 11.19
C PHE A 158 -7.56 -9.52 11.25
N ALA A 159 -6.66 -9.61 10.31
CA ALA A 159 -5.59 -10.55 10.49
C ALA A 159 -4.46 -9.89 11.29
N LEU A 160 -4.37 -10.21 12.57
CA LEU A 160 -3.25 -9.85 13.43
C LEU A 160 -2.03 -10.67 13.00
N GLY A 161 -1.04 -10.03 12.39
CA GLY A 161 0.22 -10.68 12.10
C GLY A 161 0.93 -10.18 10.83
N GLN A 162 2.20 -10.50 10.75
CA GLN A 162 3.12 -10.12 9.67
C GLN A 162 2.82 -10.76 8.30
N TYR A 163 1.79 -11.61 8.22
CA TYR A 163 1.42 -12.33 6.99
C TYR A 163 0.19 -11.76 6.29
N ASN A 164 -0.22 -10.56 6.69
CA ASN A 164 -1.42 -9.94 6.13
C ASN A 164 -1.07 -9.02 4.99
N PHE A 165 -1.82 -9.15 3.90
CA PHE A 165 -1.84 -8.10 2.90
C PHE A 165 -2.83 -7.00 3.31
N THR A 166 -2.52 -5.79 2.90
CA THR A 166 -3.41 -4.65 3.04
C THR A 166 -4.61 -4.78 2.10
N ALA A 167 -5.69 -4.05 2.39
CA ALA A 167 -6.90 -4.09 1.57
C ALA A 167 -6.68 -3.59 0.12
N ASP A 168 -5.57 -2.94 -0.15
CA ASP A 168 -5.13 -2.42 -1.44
C ASP A 168 -4.06 -3.29 -2.12
N THR A 169 -3.80 -4.50 -1.61
CA THR A 169 -2.86 -5.42 -2.24
C THR A 169 -3.44 -6.01 -3.53
N LEU A 170 -2.64 -5.99 -4.59
CA LEU A 170 -2.91 -6.67 -5.85
C LEU A 170 -1.97 -7.87 -6.00
N PHE A 171 -2.43 -8.92 -6.69
CA PHE A 171 -1.58 -10.04 -7.08
C PHE A 171 -1.47 -10.08 -8.60
N VAL A 172 -0.27 -10.37 -9.09
CA VAL A 172 0.00 -10.58 -10.52
C VAL A 172 0.91 -11.80 -10.71
N PRO A 173 0.85 -12.50 -11.85
CA PRO A 173 1.83 -13.53 -12.17
C PRO A 173 3.25 -12.98 -12.14
N GLN A 174 4.16 -13.65 -11.43
CA GLN A 174 5.55 -13.19 -11.29
C GLN A 174 6.23 -12.97 -12.65
N ALA A 175 6.00 -13.86 -13.61
CA ALA A 175 6.58 -13.74 -14.93
C ALA A 175 6.01 -12.58 -15.79
N SER A 176 4.92 -11.90 -15.33
CA SER A 176 4.38 -10.71 -16.00
C SER A 176 5.28 -9.48 -15.82
N VAL A 177 6.13 -9.47 -14.80
CA VAL A 177 7.15 -8.43 -14.60
C VAL A 177 8.48 -8.95 -15.09
N PRO A 178 9.16 -8.26 -16.03
CA PRO A 178 10.46 -8.67 -16.55
C PRO A 178 11.51 -8.88 -15.47
N GLU A 179 12.38 -9.86 -15.62
CA GLU A 179 13.34 -10.26 -14.59
C GLU A 179 14.29 -9.13 -14.16
N GLY A 180 14.70 -8.28 -15.12
CA GLY A 180 15.55 -7.11 -14.84
C GLY A 180 14.85 -5.99 -14.07
N GLU A 181 13.53 -6.02 -14.00
CA GLU A 181 12.69 -5.05 -13.29
C GLU A 181 12.12 -5.66 -11.97
N ARG A 182 12.47 -6.90 -11.66
CA ARG A 182 12.10 -7.50 -10.39
C ARG A 182 13.05 -7.04 -9.30
N PHE A 183 12.47 -6.80 -8.12
CA PHE A 183 13.26 -6.44 -6.95
C PHE A 183 14.25 -7.55 -6.62
N ALA A 184 15.47 -7.15 -6.23
CA ALA A 184 16.44 -8.09 -5.71
C ALA A 184 15.85 -8.81 -4.48
N GLU A 185 15.96 -10.14 -4.43
CA GLU A 185 15.62 -10.87 -3.22
C GLU A 185 16.48 -10.33 -2.08
N PRO A 186 15.91 -10.11 -0.87
CA PRO A 186 16.74 -9.74 0.27
C PRO A 186 17.70 -10.89 0.57
N GLU A 187 19.01 -10.58 0.61
CA GLU A 187 20.07 -11.49 1.06
C GLU A 187 19.90 -11.93 2.53
#